data_e4a5b29fa3d0d318d46231ba95935021
#
_entry.id   e4a5b29fa3d0d318d46231ba95935021
#
_cell.length_a   1.000
_cell.length_b   1.000
_cell.length_c   1.000
_cell.angle_alpha   90.00
_cell.angle_beta   90.00
_cell.angle_gamma   90.00
#
_symmetry.space_group_name_H-M   'P 1'
#
loop_
_entity.id
_entity.type
_entity.pdbx_description
1 polymer ?
#
loop_
_entity_poly.entity_id
_entity_poly.type
_entity_poly.pdbx_seq_one_letter_code
_entity_poly.pdbx_strand_id
1 'polypeptide(L)'
;MSEPYKFYKVEKQGQIAWVFLNRPEKKNAMGPDAWKEIIPIFEDIDADDEIRVAIVAGEGKDFSTGIDLVGMAPLIPTLKNWDFSSKGTVKLFKDIFPLQDSMTIVEKCSKPVICAFHGYCIGAALDLGSACDIRLASLDAKISLREAAVSIIADVGVLQRLPHIVGQGITRELAFTAKYISAERAKEVNLVNALYPDKGSLLKG
;
A
#
# COMPACT_ATOMS: atom_id res chain seq x y z
N MET A 1 -10.27 -9.80 -24.16
CA MET A 1 -10.14 -10.05 -22.70
C MET A 1 -8.69 -9.74 -22.38
N SER A 2 -8.44 -8.73 -21.54
CA SER A 2 -7.08 -8.43 -21.04
C SER A 2 -6.56 -9.66 -20.30
N GLU A 3 -5.27 -9.97 -20.43
CA GLU A 3 -4.65 -11.03 -19.62
C GLU A 3 -4.89 -10.74 -18.13
N PRO A 4 -5.18 -11.78 -17.31
CA PRO A 4 -5.42 -11.58 -15.89
C PRO A 4 -4.14 -11.02 -15.23
N TYR A 5 -4.30 -10.07 -14.32
CA TYR A 5 -3.20 -9.55 -13.51
C TYR A 5 -2.56 -10.69 -12.69
N LYS A 6 -1.25 -10.62 -12.50
CA LYS A 6 -0.49 -11.66 -11.78
C LYS A 6 -0.52 -11.44 -10.26
N PHE A 7 -0.50 -10.17 -9.85
CA PHE A 7 -0.48 -9.80 -8.43
C PHE A 7 -1.85 -9.37 -7.92
N TYR A 8 -2.65 -8.71 -8.73
CA TYR A 8 -3.97 -8.24 -8.31
C TYR A 8 -5.09 -9.10 -8.87
N LYS A 9 -6.16 -9.23 -8.08
CA LYS A 9 -7.46 -9.72 -8.52
C LYS A 9 -8.43 -8.55 -8.48
N VAL A 10 -9.03 -8.21 -9.62
CA VAL A 10 -9.98 -7.12 -9.74
C VAL A 10 -11.36 -7.68 -10.03
N GLU A 11 -12.34 -7.28 -9.23
CA GLU A 11 -13.74 -7.67 -9.38
C GLU A 11 -14.63 -6.43 -9.39
N LYS A 12 -15.46 -6.26 -10.42
CA LYS A 12 -16.47 -5.21 -10.49
C LYS A 12 -17.82 -5.80 -10.09
N GLN A 13 -18.38 -5.32 -8.98
CA GLN A 13 -19.68 -5.80 -8.44
C GLN A 13 -20.63 -4.61 -8.30
N GLY A 14 -21.55 -4.45 -9.24
CA GLY A 14 -22.39 -3.26 -9.33
C GLY A 14 -21.52 -2.01 -9.49
N GLN A 15 -21.65 -1.05 -8.59
CA GLN A 15 -20.90 0.22 -8.64
C GLN A 15 -19.57 0.18 -7.86
N ILE A 16 -19.14 -0.98 -7.41
CA ILE A 16 -17.94 -1.17 -6.57
C ILE A 16 -16.87 -1.92 -7.36
N ALA A 17 -15.66 -1.37 -7.41
CA ALA A 17 -14.48 -2.06 -7.88
C ALA A 17 -13.67 -2.59 -6.68
N TRP A 18 -13.57 -3.90 -6.54
CA TRP A 18 -12.72 -4.56 -5.57
C TRP A 18 -11.34 -4.83 -6.18
N VAL A 19 -10.30 -4.38 -5.49
CA VAL A 19 -8.89 -4.59 -5.88
C VAL A 19 -8.22 -5.37 -4.78
N PHE A 20 -8.09 -6.67 -4.96
CA PHE A 20 -7.45 -7.55 -3.98
C PHE A 20 -5.97 -7.74 -4.30
N LEU A 21 -5.10 -7.51 -3.32
CA LEU A 21 -3.73 -8.02 -3.35
C LEU A 21 -3.84 -9.56 -3.26
N ASN A 22 -3.36 -10.28 -4.26
CA ASN A 22 -3.66 -11.70 -4.46
C ASN A 22 -2.39 -12.57 -4.57
N ARG A 23 -1.55 -12.51 -3.54
CA ARG A 23 -0.38 -13.36 -3.36
C ARG A 23 -0.30 -13.85 -1.91
N PRO A 24 -1.37 -14.51 -1.40
CA PRO A 24 -1.51 -14.83 0.03
C PRO A 24 -0.43 -15.78 0.55
N GLU A 25 0.13 -16.67 -0.28
CA GLU A 25 1.23 -17.58 0.06
C GLU A 25 2.54 -16.85 0.41
N LYS A 26 2.67 -15.59 -0.02
CA LYS A 26 3.76 -14.66 0.34
C LYS A 26 3.27 -13.48 1.18
N LYS A 27 2.12 -13.64 1.87
CA LYS A 27 1.50 -12.58 2.68
C LYS A 27 1.33 -11.28 1.91
N ASN A 28 0.99 -11.38 0.63
CA ASN A 28 0.82 -10.27 -0.29
C ASN A 28 2.05 -9.32 -0.37
N ALA A 29 3.27 -9.87 -0.24
CA ALA A 29 4.49 -9.10 -0.44
C ALA A 29 4.55 -8.58 -1.88
N MET A 30 4.77 -7.26 -2.02
CA MET A 30 4.66 -6.48 -3.26
C MET A 30 5.94 -6.61 -4.09
N GLY A 31 5.91 -7.51 -5.06
CA GLY A 31 6.97 -7.69 -6.06
C GLY A 31 6.78 -6.78 -7.28
N PRO A 32 7.59 -6.99 -8.34
CA PRO A 32 7.59 -6.13 -9.54
C PRO A 32 6.22 -5.94 -10.20
N ASP A 33 5.41 -6.99 -10.23
CA ASP A 33 4.09 -6.95 -10.87
C ASP A 33 3.12 -6.07 -10.06
N ALA A 34 3.23 -6.06 -8.72
CA ALA A 34 2.39 -5.21 -7.87
C ALA A 34 2.50 -3.71 -8.21
N TRP A 35 3.73 -3.23 -8.45
CA TRP A 35 3.98 -1.83 -8.76
C TRP A 35 3.56 -1.43 -10.17
N LYS A 36 3.61 -2.37 -11.11
CA LYS A 36 3.26 -2.12 -12.52
C LYS A 36 1.77 -2.22 -12.79
N GLU A 37 1.12 -3.21 -12.19
CA GLU A 37 -0.27 -3.55 -12.50
C GLU A 37 -1.26 -2.56 -11.87
N ILE A 38 -0.93 -1.94 -10.72
CA ILE A 38 -1.82 -1.01 -10.03
C ILE A 38 -2.14 0.22 -10.89
N ILE A 39 -1.22 0.66 -11.76
CA ILE A 39 -1.43 1.84 -12.60
C ILE A 39 -2.59 1.60 -13.59
N PRO A 40 -2.53 0.62 -14.51
CA PRO A 40 -3.64 0.39 -15.44
C PRO A 40 -4.95 -0.04 -14.74
N ILE A 41 -4.87 -0.64 -13.52
CA ILE A 41 -6.07 -0.96 -12.74
C ILE A 41 -6.80 0.32 -12.33
N PHE A 42 -6.08 1.28 -11.76
CA PHE A 42 -6.71 2.53 -11.32
C PHE A 42 -7.08 3.46 -12.47
N GLU A 43 -6.35 3.44 -13.60
CA GLU A 43 -6.74 4.09 -14.83
C GLU A 43 -8.08 3.54 -15.38
N ASP A 44 -8.26 2.21 -15.39
CA ASP A 44 -9.52 1.57 -15.79
C ASP A 44 -10.68 1.87 -14.83
N ILE A 45 -10.43 1.85 -13.52
CA ILE A 45 -11.43 2.21 -12.51
C ILE A 45 -11.85 3.67 -12.66
N ASP A 46 -10.89 4.57 -12.85
CA ASP A 46 -11.14 6.00 -12.97
C ASP A 46 -11.96 6.34 -14.23
N ALA A 47 -11.68 5.66 -15.34
CA ALA A 47 -12.37 5.83 -16.62
C ALA A 47 -13.75 5.16 -16.70
N ASP A 48 -14.09 4.23 -15.80
CA ASP A 48 -15.34 3.46 -15.84
C ASP A 48 -16.49 4.22 -15.17
N ASP A 49 -17.39 4.80 -15.95
CA ASP A 49 -18.53 5.59 -15.46
C ASP A 49 -19.53 4.79 -14.60
N GLU A 50 -19.53 3.46 -14.66
CA GLU A 50 -20.38 2.62 -13.83
C GLU A 50 -19.83 2.44 -12.41
N ILE A 51 -18.54 2.63 -12.18
CA ILE A 51 -17.90 2.51 -10.88
C ILE A 51 -18.01 3.81 -10.10
N ARG A 52 -18.39 3.72 -8.82
CA ARG A 52 -18.55 4.86 -7.89
C ARG A 52 -17.51 4.84 -6.76
N VAL A 53 -16.95 3.69 -6.44
CA VAL A 53 -15.98 3.51 -5.35
C VAL A 53 -15.05 2.35 -5.63
N ALA A 54 -13.79 2.47 -5.23
CA ALA A 54 -12.84 1.37 -5.22
C ALA A 54 -12.55 0.91 -3.78
N ILE A 55 -12.41 -0.40 -3.59
CA ILE A 55 -12.03 -0.98 -2.29
C ILE A 55 -10.76 -1.81 -2.49
N VAL A 56 -9.70 -1.45 -1.76
CA VAL A 56 -8.42 -2.18 -1.75
C VAL A 56 -8.38 -3.08 -0.52
N ALA A 57 -8.20 -4.38 -0.72
CA ALA A 57 -8.12 -5.37 0.34
C ALA A 57 -7.05 -6.42 0.02
N GLY A 58 -6.72 -7.30 0.97
CA GLY A 58 -5.80 -8.42 0.74
C GLY A 58 -6.52 -9.76 0.70
N GLU A 59 -6.15 -10.66 -0.17
CA GLU A 59 -6.55 -12.06 -0.07
C GLU A 59 -5.77 -12.77 1.05
N GLY A 60 -6.35 -13.82 1.61
CA GLY A 60 -5.74 -14.61 2.68
C GLY A 60 -5.79 -13.94 4.05
N LYS A 61 -4.76 -14.19 4.87
CA LYS A 61 -4.72 -13.81 6.30
C LYS A 61 -4.23 -12.39 6.54
N ASP A 62 -3.39 -11.86 5.65
CA ASP A 62 -2.73 -10.58 5.83
C ASP A 62 -3.09 -9.62 4.70
N PHE A 63 -3.19 -8.32 4.99
CA PHE A 63 -3.34 -7.31 3.97
C PHE A 63 -2.09 -7.28 3.08
N SER A 64 -0.93 -6.95 3.64
CA SER A 64 0.37 -7.08 2.97
C SER A 64 1.53 -6.88 3.94
N THR A 65 2.63 -7.60 3.71
CA THR A 65 3.90 -7.40 4.43
C THR A 65 4.84 -6.40 3.76
N GLY A 66 4.33 -5.62 2.79
CA GLY A 66 5.09 -4.58 2.11
C GLY A 66 5.94 -5.11 0.97
N ILE A 67 7.06 -4.44 0.70
CA ILE A 67 7.93 -4.76 -0.43
C ILE A 67 8.52 -6.18 -0.35
N ASP A 68 8.48 -6.92 -1.46
CA ASP A 68 9.20 -8.19 -1.63
C ASP A 68 10.69 -7.90 -1.87
N LEU A 69 11.46 -7.82 -0.79
CA LEU A 69 12.91 -7.50 -0.86
C LEU A 69 13.70 -8.45 -1.76
N VAL A 70 13.30 -9.72 -1.83
CA VAL A 70 13.95 -10.72 -2.69
C VAL A 70 13.53 -10.53 -4.13
N GLY A 71 12.23 -10.37 -4.39
CA GLY A 71 11.67 -10.20 -5.74
C GLY A 71 12.08 -8.87 -6.38
N MET A 72 12.29 -7.82 -5.57
CA MET A 72 12.70 -6.49 -6.06
C MET A 72 14.21 -6.34 -6.24
N ALA A 73 15.04 -7.16 -5.60
CA ALA A 73 16.50 -7.04 -5.66
C ALA A 73 17.10 -6.98 -7.08
N PRO A 74 16.57 -7.70 -8.09
CA PRO A 74 17.06 -7.59 -9.47
C PRO A 74 16.70 -6.26 -10.16
N LEU A 75 15.61 -5.60 -9.72
CA LEU A 75 15.11 -4.36 -10.33
C LEU A 75 15.77 -3.11 -9.74
N ILE A 76 16.39 -3.23 -8.57
CA ILE A 76 17.13 -2.16 -7.93
C ILE A 76 18.60 -2.58 -7.81
N PRO A 77 19.32 -2.71 -8.95
CA PRO A 77 20.73 -3.12 -8.96
C PRO A 77 21.62 -2.20 -8.12
N THR A 78 21.19 -0.94 -7.97
CA THR A 78 21.84 0.09 -7.16
C THR A 78 21.90 -0.26 -5.68
N LEU A 79 20.99 -1.07 -5.14
CA LEU A 79 21.07 -1.54 -3.75
C LEU A 79 22.25 -2.50 -3.52
N LYS A 80 22.70 -3.20 -4.55
CA LYS A 80 23.78 -4.18 -4.46
C LYS A 80 25.16 -3.59 -4.78
N ASN A 81 25.22 -2.60 -5.68
CA ASN A 81 26.42 -1.92 -6.13
C ASN A 81 26.15 -0.41 -6.17
N TRP A 82 26.07 0.21 -4.99
CA TRP A 82 25.78 1.63 -4.85
C TRP A 82 26.85 2.48 -5.56
N ASP A 83 26.45 3.15 -6.61
CA ASP A 83 27.27 4.16 -7.27
C ASP A 83 26.97 5.53 -6.66
N PHE A 84 27.86 6.01 -5.78
CA PHE A 84 27.74 7.33 -5.14
C PHE A 84 28.05 8.49 -6.09
N SER A 85 28.33 8.26 -7.37
CA SER A 85 28.48 9.32 -8.35
C SER A 85 27.15 10.05 -8.56
N SER A 86 27.24 11.27 -9.10
CA SER A 86 26.05 12.04 -9.51
C SER A 86 25.19 11.27 -10.53
N LYS A 87 25.83 10.48 -11.40
CA LYS A 87 25.13 9.65 -12.39
C LYS A 87 24.35 8.49 -11.70
N GLY A 88 24.96 7.83 -10.72
CA GLY A 88 24.34 6.77 -9.93
C GLY A 88 23.15 7.31 -9.13
N THR A 89 23.30 8.47 -8.52
CA THR A 89 22.23 9.15 -7.77
C THR A 89 21.04 9.48 -8.69
N VAL A 90 21.28 10.07 -9.85
CA VAL A 90 20.21 10.36 -10.84
C VAL A 90 19.53 9.09 -11.33
N LYS A 91 20.28 8.01 -11.51
CA LYS A 91 19.70 6.72 -11.88
C LYS A 91 18.77 6.18 -10.78
N LEU A 92 19.18 6.25 -9.51
CA LEU A 92 18.35 5.82 -8.38
C LEU A 92 17.01 6.58 -8.35
N PHE A 93 17.03 7.89 -8.52
CA PHE A 93 15.79 8.67 -8.62
C PHE A 93 14.87 8.17 -9.73
N LYS A 94 15.41 7.90 -10.92
CA LYS A 94 14.63 7.35 -12.02
C LYS A 94 14.06 5.95 -11.75
N ASP A 95 14.73 5.16 -10.93
CA ASP A 95 14.25 3.83 -10.53
C ASP A 95 13.14 3.91 -9.45
N ILE A 96 13.14 4.98 -8.62
CA ILE A 96 12.15 5.20 -7.55
C ILE A 96 10.85 5.82 -8.08
N PHE A 97 10.91 6.76 -9.02
CA PHE A 97 9.72 7.47 -9.52
C PHE A 97 8.57 6.55 -9.98
N PRO A 98 8.79 5.45 -10.73
CA PRO A 98 7.71 4.53 -11.09
C PRO A 98 7.03 3.87 -9.88
N LEU A 99 7.77 3.66 -8.78
CA LEU A 99 7.20 3.14 -7.54
C LEU A 99 6.34 4.20 -6.84
N GLN A 100 6.77 5.47 -6.85
CA GLN A 100 5.98 6.59 -6.35
C GLN A 100 4.72 6.82 -7.19
N ASP A 101 4.83 6.73 -8.52
CA ASP A 101 3.71 6.89 -9.44
C ASP A 101 2.64 5.82 -9.20
N SER A 102 3.05 4.59 -8.86
CA SER A 102 2.12 3.50 -8.53
C SER A 102 1.25 3.77 -7.31
N MET A 103 1.74 4.52 -6.33
CA MET A 103 0.93 4.96 -5.18
C MET A 103 0.16 6.24 -5.50
N THR A 104 0.76 7.13 -6.30
CA THR A 104 0.17 8.41 -6.66
C THR A 104 -1.05 8.24 -7.56
N ILE A 105 -1.11 7.20 -8.41
CA ILE A 105 -2.30 6.91 -9.23
C ILE A 105 -3.54 6.60 -8.37
N VAL A 106 -3.34 5.92 -7.24
CA VAL A 106 -4.42 5.62 -6.28
C VAL A 106 -4.95 6.90 -5.65
N GLU A 107 -4.04 7.78 -5.18
CA GLU A 107 -4.38 9.09 -4.60
C GLU A 107 -5.06 10.04 -5.58
N LYS A 108 -4.72 9.93 -6.88
CA LYS A 108 -5.29 10.77 -7.95
C LYS A 108 -6.59 10.25 -8.54
N CYS A 109 -7.02 9.04 -8.18
CA CYS A 109 -8.30 8.50 -8.63
C CYS A 109 -9.43 9.48 -8.29
N SER A 110 -10.26 9.82 -9.26
CA SER A 110 -11.38 10.75 -9.06
C SER A 110 -12.53 10.16 -8.23
N LYS A 111 -12.48 8.86 -7.97
CA LYS A 111 -13.47 8.11 -7.18
C LYS A 111 -12.92 7.82 -5.79
N PRO A 112 -13.77 7.81 -4.74
CA PRO A 112 -13.35 7.42 -3.40
C PRO A 112 -12.68 6.04 -3.39
N VAL A 113 -11.54 5.95 -2.72
CA VAL A 113 -10.79 4.70 -2.53
C VAL A 113 -10.75 4.34 -1.05
N ILE A 114 -11.28 3.18 -0.72
CA ILE A 114 -11.31 2.65 0.65
C ILE A 114 -10.25 1.55 0.78
N CYS A 115 -9.43 1.61 1.83
CA CYS A 115 -8.47 0.56 2.15
C CYS A 115 -8.93 -0.25 3.36
N ALA A 116 -8.97 -1.57 3.26
CA ALA A 116 -9.44 -2.50 4.28
C ALA A 116 -8.28 -3.32 4.87
N PHE A 117 -7.69 -2.85 5.99
CA PHE A 117 -6.56 -3.49 6.66
C PHE A 117 -6.99 -4.68 7.52
N HIS A 118 -6.29 -5.80 7.40
CA HIS A 118 -6.41 -6.96 8.27
C HIS A 118 -5.07 -7.68 8.40
N GLY A 119 -4.82 -8.38 9.49
CA GLY A 119 -3.54 -9.01 9.73
C GLY A 119 -2.38 -8.02 9.61
N TYR A 120 -1.33 -8.34 8.87
CA TYR A 120 -0.19 -7.44 8.68
C TYR A 120 -0.45 -6.37 7.61
N CYS A 121 -0.15 -5.10 7.97
CA CYS A 121 -0.06 -3.95 7.07
C CYS A 121 1.28 -3.25 7.33
N ILE A 122 2.31 -3.55 6.52
CA ILE A 122 3.70 -3.21 6.83
C ILE A 122 4.36 -2.50 5.65
N GLY A 123 5.12 -1.44 5.93
CA GLY A 123 5.96 -0.74 4.95
C GLY A 123 5.16 -0.27 3.73
N ALA A 124 5.52 -0.71 2.53
CA ALA A 124 4.82 -0.35 1.29
C ALA A 124 3.30 -0.60 1.31
N ALA A 125 2.80 -1.50 2.17
CA ALA A 125 1.38 -1.66 2.39
C ALA A 125 0.75 -0.41 3.04
N LEU A 126 1.50 0.26 3.90
CA LEU A 126 1.07 1.52 4.50
C LEU A 126 1.22 2.70 3.52
N ASP A 127 2.20 2.65 2.58
CA ASP A 127 2.25 3.61 1.46
C ASP A 127 0.96 3.55 0.66
N LEU A 128 0.54 2.35 0.25
CA LEU A 128 -0.72 2.12 -0.47
C LEU A 128 -1.93 2.60 0.35
N GLY A 129 -2.02 2.19 1.62
CA GLY A 129 -3.14 2.60 2.47
C GLY A 129 -3.20 4.10 2.75
N SER A 130 -2.04 4.79 2.80
CA SER A 130 -1.98 6.25 2.97
C SER A 130 -2.40 7.01 1.71
N ALA A 131 -2.33 6.38 0.54
CA ALA A 131 -2.79 6.93 -0.73
C ALA A 131 -4.31 6.80 -0.94
N CYS A 132 -4.99 5.97 -0.15
CA CYS A 132 -6.45 5.84 -0.18
C CYS A 132 -7.12 6.93 0.67
N ASP A 133 -8.40 7.26 0.38
CA ASP A 133 -9.16 8.29 1.10
C ASP A 133 -9.57 7.83 2.49
N ILE A 134 -10.07 6.60 2.61
CA ILE A 134 -10.60 6.01 3.83
C ILE A 134 -9.83 4.73 4.17
N ARG A 135 -9.50 4.55 5.43
CA ARG A 135 -8.85 3.35 5.96
C ARG A 135 -9.72 2.72 7.01
N LEU A 136 -10.09 1.47 6.81
CA LEU A 136 -10.82 0.64 7.74
C LEU A 136 -9.90 -0.50 8.22
N ALA A 137 -10.10 -1.01 9.42
CA ALA A 137 -9.29 -2.11 9.91
C ALA A 137 -10.09 -3.14 10.70
N SER A 138 -9.69 -4.41 10.63
CA SER A 138 -10.12 -5.41 11.61
C SER A 138 -9.26 -5.33 12.87
N LEU A 139 -9.80 -5.80 14.01
CA LEU A 139 -9.12 -5.76 15.32
C LEU A 139 -7.80 -6.55 15.34
N ASP A 140 -7.60 -7.51 14.45
CA ASP A 140 -6.36 -8.27 14.33
C ASP A 140 -5.27 -7.55 13.53
N ALA A 141 -5.55 -6.37 12.96
CA ALA A 141 -4.60 -5.63 12.15
C ALA A 141 -3.38 -5.17 12.97
N LYS A 142 -2.19 -5.40 12.39
CA LYS A 142 -0.89 -4.98 12.93
C LYS A 142 -0.19 -4.09 11.90
N ILE A 143 -0.07 -2.82 12.22
CA ILE A 143 0.37 -1.79 11.30
C ILE A 143 1.77 -1.32 11.69
N SER A 144 2.67 -1.16 10.73
CA SER A 144 4.01 -0.64 10.98
C SER A 144 4.60 0.06 9.77
N LEU A 145 5.20 1.22 9.99
CA LEU A 145 6.12 1.87 9.07
C LEU A 145 7.52 1.27 9.32
N ARG A 146 7.84 0.22 8.55
CA ARG A 146 8.91 -0.73 8.94
C ARG A 146 10.26 -0.47 8.27
N GLU A 147 10.38 0.49 7.41
CA GLU A 147 11.55 0.76 6.57
C GLU A 147 12.82 1.00 7.40
N ALA A 148 12.72 1.78 8.48
CA ALA A 148 13.87 2.04 9.36
C ALA A 148 14.46 0.76 9.99
N ALA A 149 13.64 -0.27 10.25
CA ALA A 149 14.12 -1.54 10.79
C ALA A 149 14.96 -2.37 9.80
N VAL A 150 14.90 -2.04 8.51
CA VAL A 150 15.70 -2.66 7.45
C VAL A 150 16.67 -1.66 6.80
N SER A 151 16.96 -0.55 7.51
CA SER A 151 17.90 0.49 7.09
C SER A 151 17.52 1.17 5.76
N ILE A 152 16.24 1.31 5.50
CA ILE A 152 15.68 2.01 4.33
C ILE A 152 14.87 3.21 4.84
N ILE A 153 14.84 4.29 4.06
CA ILE A 153 13.90 5.40 4.26
C ILE A 153 12.63 5.09 3.46
N ALA A 154 11.48 5.31 4.05
CA ALA A 154 10.21 5.22 3.33
C ALA A 154 10.14 6.33 2.27
N ASP A 155 10.24 5.97 1.00
CA ASP A 155 10.42 6.89 -0.12
C ASP A 155 9.32 6.82 -1.19
N VAL A 156 8.25 6.03 -0.92
CA VAL A 156 7.15 5.82 -1.88
C VAL A 156 5.91 6.67 -1.54
N GLY A 157 6.04 7.60 -0.59
CA GLY A 157 5.05 8.65 -0.36
C GLY A 157 4.38 8.65 1.01
N VAL A 158 4.54 7.61 1.84
CA VAL A 158 3.93 7.55 3.17
C VAL A 158 4.38 8.70 4.08
N LEU A 159 5.65 9.12 4.00
CA LEU A 159 6.17 10.24 4.81
C LEU A 159 5.59 11.59 4.41
N GLN A 160 5.10 11.74 3.19
CA GLN A 160 4.40 12.92 2.71
C GLN A 160 2.92 12.90 3.09
N ARG A 161 2.26 11.72 3.09
CA ARG A 161 0.82 11.56 3.32
C ARG A 161 0.44 11.43 4.79
N LEU A 162 1.19 10.65 5.57
CA LEU A 162 0.88 10.40 6.99
C LEU A 162 0.76 11.67 7.84
N PRO A 163 1.58 12.72 7.67
CA PRO A 163 1.44 13.94 8.46
C PRO A 163 0.06 14.61 8.34
N HIS A 164 -0.60 14.44 7.21
CA HIS A 164 -1.95 14.96 6.97
C HIS A 164 -3.05 14.06 7.58
N ILE A 165 -2.72 12.80 7.87
CA ILE A 165 -3.64 11.81 8.43
C ILE A 165 -3.55 11.77 9.95
N VAL A 166 -2.33 11.59 10.49
CA VAL A 166 -2.09 11.37 11.93
C VAL A 166 -1.32 12.50 12.61
N GLY A 167 -0.92 13.52 11.86
CA GLY A 167 -0.07 14.62 12.34
C GLY A 167 1.41 14.24 12.41
N GLN A 168 2.28 15.29 12.51
CA GLN A 168 3.73 15.16 12.45
C GLN A 168 4.32 14.30 13.58
N GLY A 169 3.79 14.43 14.81
CA GLY A 169 4.30 13.71 15.97
C GLY A 169 4.18 12.20 15.82
N ILE A 170 2.99 11.72 15.47
CA ILE A 170 2.72 10.29 15.27
C ILE A 170 3.46 9.76 14.03
N THR A 171 3.52 10.54 12.96
CA THR A 171 4.30 10.14 11.76
C THR A 171 5.75 9.88 12.12
N ARG A 172 6.40 10.77 12.88
CA ARG A 172 7.80 10.63 13.33
C ARG A 172 7.97 9.46 14.28
N GLU A 173 7.04 9.26 15.22
CA GLU A 173 7.04 8.11 16.12
C GLU A 173 7.05 6.80 15.32
N LEU A 174 6.13 6.63 14.37
CA LEU A 174 6.05 5.45 13.53
C LEU A 174 7.31 5.25 12.68
N ALA A 175 7.79 6.32 12.02
CA ALA A 175 8.93 6.26 11.13
C ALA A 175 10.26 5.95 11.86
N PHE A 176 10.48 6.55 13.03
CA PHE A 176 11.75 6.38 13.76
C PHE A 176 11.79 5.09 14.57
N THR A 177 10.65 4.68 15.15
CA THR A 177 10.63 3.49 16.01
C THR A 177 10.42 2.20 15.23
N ALA A 178 9.82 2.26 14.05
CA ALA A 178 9.41 1.10 13.24
C ALA A 178 8.61 0.05 14.06
N LYS A 179 7.96 0.47 15.14
CA LYS A 179 7.16 -0.42 16.00
C LYS A 179 5.85 -0.79 15.34
N TYR A 180 5.34 -1.94 15.71
CA TYR A 180 3.97 -2.31 15.40
C TYR A 180 3.01 -1.56 16.32
N ILE A 181 1.93 -1.05 15.74
CA ILE A 181 0.77 -0.56 16.48
C ILE A 181 -0.42 -1.48 16.22
N SER A 182 -1.30 -1.60 17.22
CA SER A 182 -2.55 -2.34 17.09
C SER A 182 -3.60 -1.54 16.31
N ALA A 183 -4.68 -2.22 15.91
CA ALA A 183 -5.83 -1.58 15.27
C ALA A 183 -6.45 -0.49 16.15
N GLU A 184 -6.54 -0.73 17.48
CA GLU A 184 -7.06 0.24 18.44
C GLU A 184 -6.17 1.48 18.50
N ARG A 185 -4.84 1.31 18.57
CA ARG A 185 -3.92 2.45 18.55
C ARG A 185 -4.00 3.21 17.21
N ALA A 186 -4.13 2.50 16.10
CA ALA A 186 -4.33 3.11 14.79
C ALA A 186 -5.62 3.95 14.74
N LYS A 187 -6.69 3.51 15.40
CA LYS A 187 -7.94 4.26 15.53
C LYS A 187 -7.78 5.49 16.45
N GLU A 188 -7.11 5.35 17.58
CA GLU A 188 -6.85 6.46 18.52
C GLU A 188 -6.08 7.62 17.85
N VAL A 189 -5.11 7.29 16.98
CA VAL A 189 -4.30 8.30 16.27
C VAL A 189 -4.89 8.73 14.93
N ASN A 190 -6.13 8.33 14.61
CA ASN A 190 -6.84 8.62 13.37
C ASN A 190 -6.18 8.03 12.10
N LEU A 191 -5.32 7.03 12.23
CA LEU A 191 -4.75 6.33 11.08
C LEU A 191 -5.84 5.55 10.35
N VAL A 192 -6.80 4.98 11.09
CA VAL A 192 -7.96 4.30 10.52
C VAL A 192 -9.27 4.96 10.98
N ASN A 193 -10.28 4.95 10.10
CA ASN A 193 -11.56 5.62 10.30
C ASN A 193 -12.53 4.79 11.14
N ALA A 194 -12.49 3.45 11.03
CA ALA A 194 -13.34 2.55 11.80
C ALA A 194 -12.67 1.19 12.02
N LEU A 195 -13.14 0.47 13.07
CA LEU A 195 -12.70 -0.88 13.40
C LEU A 195 -13.86 -1.86 13.26
N TYR A 196 -13.51 -3.07 12.82
CA TYR A 196 -14.41 -4.21 12.67
C TYR A 196 -13.87 -5.41 13.43
N PRO A 197 -14.75 -6.31 13.94
CA PRO A 197 -14.32 -7.46 14.74
C PRO A 197 -13.31 -8.37 14.03
N ASP A 198 -13.51 -8.57 12.73
CA ASP A 198 -12.71 -9.48 11.90
C ASP A 198 -12.76 -9.06 10.41
N LYS A 199 -11.95 -9.74 9.57
CA LYS A 199 -11.92 -9.52 8.13
C LYS A 199 -13.29 -9.72 7.47
N GLY A 200 -14.04 -10.73 7.90
CA GLY A 200 -15.36 -11.04 7.29
C GLY A 200 -16.36 -9.90 7.51
N SER A 201 -16.36 -9.32 8.71
CA SER A 201 -17.17 -8.15 9.05
C SER A 201 -16.66 -6.89 8.33
N LEU A 202 -15.34 -6.70 8.25
CA LEU A 202 -14.70 -5.58 7.56
C LEU A 202 -15.09 -5.49 6.06
N LEU A 203 -15.16 -6.62 5.37
CA LEU A 203 -15.47 -6.67 3.94
C LEU A 203 -17.00 -6.66 3.64
N LYS A 204 -17.85 -6.62 4.66
CA LYS A 204 -19.32 -6.55 4.51
C LYS A 204 -19.89 -5.19 4.90
N GLY A 205 -19.15 -4.41 5.67
CA GLY A 205 -19.55 -3.09 6.18
C GLY A 205 -19.18 -1.97 5.26
#